data_fa047ca9eb7d7e59fc349a7cc2873986
#
_entry.id   fa047ca9eb7d7e59fc349a7cc2873986
#
_cell.length_a   1.000
_cell.length_b   1.000
_cell.length_c   1.000
_cell.angle_alpha   90.00
_cell.angle_beta   90.00
_cell.angle_gamma   90.00
#
_symmetry.space_group_name_H-M   'P 1'
#
loop_
_entity.id
_entity.type
_entity.pdbx_description
1 polymer ?
#
loop_
_entity_poly.entity_id
_entity_poly.type
_entity_poly.pdbx_seq_one_letter_code
_entity_poly.pdbx_strand_id
1 'polypeptide(L)'
;MSGCTQKEIAEVVARQKCYDVLTRYCRALDRADVELMRTVYWEDAIDDHGVYKGNAQEFSEFIIREIQNWFEVTMHAICNIHMEHGNDVMCTESYLIAYHKVKGEKEKIEAVQGSKYFEALDLNTIGDTHHVFLYGGRYVDRLEKRKGEWKIAHRRVVMDWNENWPGNTILDDGMFSTLLLRGSRDQQDPVYLNRP
;
A
#
# COMPACT_ATOMS: atom_id res chain seq x y z
N MET A 1 -40.67 -8.16 -11.56
CA MET A 1 -39.35 -7.91 -10.97
C MET A 1 -39.04 -6.43 -11.18
N SER A 2 -38.95 -5.63 -10.12
CA SER A 2 -38.55 -4.21 -10.24
C SER A 2 -37.07 -4.17 -10.61
N GLY A 3 -36.72 -3.60 -11.77
CA GLY A 3 -35.33 -3.37 -12.18
C GLY A 3 -34.64 -2.38 -11.22
N CYS A 4 -33.28 -2.38 -11.20
CA CYS A 4 -32.52 -1.41 -10.44
C CYS A 4 -32.86 0.01 -10.87
N THR A 5 -32.97 0.90 -9.91
CA THR A 5 -33.19 2.34 -10.16
C THR A 5 -31.90 2.99 -10.68
N GLN A 6 -32.00 4.11 -11.39
CA GLN A 6 -30.83 4.88 -11.84
C GLN A 6 -29.96 5.33 -10.64
N LYS A 7 -30.55 5.57 -9.48
CA LYS A 7 -29.83 5.94 -8.25
C LYS A 7 -28.98 4.78 -7.74
N GLU A 8 -29.54 3.56 -7.69
CA GLU A 8 -28.79 2.35 -7.28
C GLU A 8 -27.64 2.05 -8.24
N ILE A 9 -27.87 2.18 -9.54
CA ILE A 9 -26.82 1.99 -10.55
C ILE A 9 -25.70 3.02 -10.35
N ALA A 10 -26.03 4.29 -10.17
CA ALA A 10 -25.05 5.35 -9.94
C ALA A 10 -24.22 5.11 -8.68
N GLU A 11 -24.84 4.61 -7.60
CA GLU A 11 -24.14 4.26 -6.37
C GLU A 11 -23.17 3.08 -6.58
N VAL A 12 -23.57 2.03 -7.27
CA VAL A 12 -22.70 0.87 -7.58
C VAL A 12 -21.50 1.33 -8.40
N VAL A 13 -21.71 2.17 -9.41
CA VAL A 13 -20.63 2.74 -10.22
C VAL A 13 -19.69 3.61 -9.39
N ALA A 14 -20.22 4.42 -8.45
CA ALA A 14 -19.39 5.23 -7.56
C ALA A 14 -18.52 4.35 -6.66
N ARG A 15 -19.09 3.29 -6.06
CA ARG A 15 -18.36 2.32 -5.23
C ARG A 15 -17.24 1.64 -6.01
N GLN A 16 -17.50 1.21 -7.25
CA GLN A 16 -16.48 0.58 -8.09
C GLN A 16 -15.35 1.56 -8.42
N LYS A 17 -15.66 2.81 -8.79
CA LYS A 17 -14.65 3.83 -9.04
C LYS A 17 -13.79 4.14 -7.82
N CYS A 18 -14.38 4.18 -6.63
CA CYS A 18 -13.63 4.35 -5.39
C CYS A 18 -12.73 3.14 -5.10
N TYR A 19 -13.23 1.93 -5.29
CA TYR A 19 -12.44 0.70 -5.17
C TYR A 19 -11.21 0.73 -6.10
N ASP A 20 -11.38 1.17 -7.35
CA ASP A 20 -10.28 1.29 -8.32
C ASP A 20 -9.21 2.30 -7.87
N VAL A 21 -9.60 3.39 -7.19
CA VAL A 21 -8.65 4.35 -6.61
C VAL A 21 -7.84 3.70 -5.47
N LEU A 22 -8.52 2.97 -4.58
CA LEU A 22 -7.88 2.31 -3.42
C LEU A 22 -6.88 1.23 -3.87
N THR A 23 -7.23 0.41 -4.85
CA THR A 23 -6.35 -0.63 -5.40
C THR A 23 -5.20 -0.04 -6.21
N ARG A 24 -5.44 1.06 -6.92
CA ARG A 24 -4.40 1.80 -7.64
C ARG A 24 -3.35 2.37 -6.69
N TYR A 25 -3.75 2.86 -5.51
CA TYR A 25 -2.84 3.28 -4.46
C TYR A 25 -1.89 2.16 -4.05
N CYS A 26 -2.42 0.97 -3.72
CA CYS A 26 -1.59 -0.18 -3.34
C CYS A 26 -0.62 -0.58 -4.45
N ARG A 27 -1.08 -0.61 -5.70
CA ARG A 27 -0.21 -0.88 -6.86
C ARG A 27 0.90 0.16 -6.99
N ALA A 28 0.60 1.44 -6.79
CA ALA A 28 1.60 2.50 -6.86
C ALA A 28 2.69 2.34 -5.80
N LEU A 29 2.32 2.00 -4.57
CA LEU A 29 3.28 1.66 -3.51
C LEU A 29 4.15 0.46 -3.90
N ASP A 30 3.52 -0.65 -4.28
CA ASP A 30 4.21 -1.92 -4.51
C ASP A 30 5.10 -1.91 -5.75
N ARG A 31 4.79 -1.07 -6.72
CA ARG A 31 5.60 -0.89 -7.95
C ARG A 31 6.50 0.34 -7.90
N ALA A 32 6.50 1.08 -6.77
CA ALA A 32 7.25 2.33 -6.59
C ALA A 32 6.98 3.34 -7.72
N ASP A 33 5.71 3.46 -8.12
CA ASP A 33 5.25 4.30 -9.23
C ASP A 33 4.69 5.62 -8.70
N VAL A 34 5.52 6.65 -8.63
CA VAL A 34 5.15 7.96 -8.09
C VAL A 34 4.09 8.66 -8.95
N GLU A 35 4.15 8.51 -10.27
CA GLU A 35 3.19 9.13 -11.16
C GLU A 35 1.80 8.48 -11.00
N LEU A 36 1.75 7.16 -10.87
CA LEU A 36 0.51 6.46 -10.56
C LEU A 36 -0.02 6.88 -9.19
N MET A 37 0.85 7.04 -8.18
CA MET A 37 0.47 7.49 -6.84
C MET A 37 -0.19 8.85 -6.86
N ARG A 38 0.35 9.81 -7.59
CA ARG A 38 -0.22 11.15 -7.73
C ARG A 38 -1.63 11.15 -8.31
N THR A 39 -1.96 10.18 -9.19
CA THR A 39 -3.29 10.10 -9.81
C THR A 39 -4.41 9.75 -8.83
N VAL A 40 -4.09 9.16 -7.68
CA VAL A 40 -5.11 8.73 -6.71
C VAL A 40 -5.55 9.84 -5.76
N TYR A 41 -4.79 10.93 -5.67
CA TYR A 41 -5.06 12.05 -4.79
C TYR A 41 -5.52 13.29 -5.54
N TRP A 42 -6.37 14.11 -4.89
CA TRP A 42 -6.60 15.49 -5.30
C TRP A 42 -5.37 16.36 -4.98
N GLU A 43 -5.20 17.47 -5.68
CA GLU A 43 -4.04 18.38 -5.49
C GLU A 43 -3.97 18.96 -4.07
N ASP A 44 -5.14 19.20 -3.46
CA ASP A 44 -5.31 19.71 -2.10
C ASP A 44 -5.52 18.62 -1.06
N ALA A 45 -5.35 17.34 -1.42
CA ALA A 45 -5.55 16.22 -0.53
C ALA A 45 -4.54 16.22 0.62
N ILE A 46 -4.97 15.67 1.75
CA ILE A 46 -4.14 15.47 2.95
C ILE A 46 -3.95 13.98 3.19
N ASP A 47 -2.71 13.57 3.43
CA ASP A 47 -2.36 12.24 3.92
C ASP A 47 -1.80 12.34 5.35
N ASP A 48 -2.31 11.50 6.25
CA ASP A 48 -1.86 11.35 7.62
C ASP A 48 -1.36 9.90 7.82
N HIS A 49 -0.05 9.71 7.70
CA HIS A 49 0.64 8.42 7.66
C HIS A 49 1.57 8.20 8.87
N GLY A 50 1.32 8.88 9.97
CA GLY A 50 2.17 8.80 11.16
C GLY A 50 3.48 9.59 11.00
N VAL A 51 4.44 9.05 10.26
CA VAL A 51 5.73 9.71 9.98
C VAL A 51 5.61 10.93 9.06
N TYR A 52 4.50 11.05 8.36
CA TYR A 52 4.18 12.17 7.48
C TYR A 52 2.73 12.62 7.70
N LYS A 53 2.52 13.92 7.74
CA LYS A 53 1.19 14.52 7.72
C LYS A 53 1.25 15.83 6.93
N GLY A 54 0.55 15.87 5.82
CA GLY A 54 0.58 17.04 4.95
C GLY A 54 -0.07 16.82 3.60
N ASN A 55 0.35 17.59 2.61
CA ASN A 55 -0.15 17.49 1.24
C ASN A 55 0.17 16.12 0.63
N ALA A 56 -0.84 15.47 0.05
CA ALA A 56 -0.72 14.09 -0.45
C ALA A 56 0.08 14.01 -1.77
N GLN A 57 0.23 15.08 -2.52
CA GLN A 57 1.11 15.10 -3.70
C GLN A 57 2.59 15.08 -3.28
N GLU A 58 2.95 15.84 -2.25
CA GLU A 58 4.28 15.80 -1.64
C GLU A 58 4.53 14.45 -0.94
N PHE A 59 3.52 13.92 -0.25
CA PHE A 59 3.57 12.57 0.33
C PHE A 59 3.86 11.51 -0.71
N SER A 60 3.33 11.63 -1.92
CA SER A 60 3.56 10.65 -2.99
C SER A 60 5.04 10.47 -3.33
N GLU A 61 5.81 11.54 -3.39
CA GLU A 61 7.25 11.48 -3.58
C GLU A 61 7.98 10.95 -2.34
N PHE A 62 7.57 11.45 -1.17
CA PHE A 62 8.15 11.03 0.10
C PHE A 62 8.03 9.53 0.31
N ILE A 63 6.82 8.98 0.23
CA ILE A 63 6.57 7.57 0.57
C ILE A 63 7.22 6.61 -0.42
N ILE A 64 7.24 6.94 -1.71
CA ILE A 64 7.89 6.09 -2.71
C ILE A 64 9.40 6.03 -2.47
N ARG A 65 10.04 7.15 -2.15
CA ARG A 65 11.46 7.20 -1.79
C ARG A 65 11.73 6.37 -0.53
N GLU A 66 10.93 6.53 0.53
CA GLU A 66 11.10 5.80 1.78
C GLU A 66 10.94 4.28 1.57
N ILE A 67 9.92 3.87 0.84
CA ILE A 67 9.69 2.46 0.53
C ILE A 67 10.84 1.84 -0.28
N GLN A 68 11.39 2.58 -1.25
CA GLN A 68 12.55 2.10 -2.02
C GLN A 68 13.83 2.02 -1.18
N ASN A 69 13.97 2.92 -0.21
CA ASN A 69 15.12 2.94 0.68
C ASN A 69 15.13 1.76 1.67
N TRP A 70 13.99 1.52 2.34
CA TRP A 70 13.90 0.58 3.46
C TRP A 70 13.60 -0.86 3.05
N PHE A 71 12.84 -1.07 1.98
CA PHE A 71 12.29 -2.38 1.64
C PHE A 71 12.80 -2.91 0.30
N GLU A 72 13.02 -4.22 0.24
CA GLU A 72 13.25 -4.95 -1.01
C GLU A 72 11.92 -5.23 -1.73
N VAL A 73 10.92 -5.65 -0.97
CA VAL A 73 9.59 -6.01 -1.46
C VAL A 73 8.54 -5.42 -0.53
N THR A 74 7.46 -4.92 -1.11
CA THR A 74 6.21 -4.63 -0.39
C THR A 74 5.03 -5.24 -1.10
N MET A 75 4.01 -5.63 -0.34
CA MET A 75 2.74 -6.09 -0.86
C MET A 75 1.62 -5.59 0.03
N HIS A 76 0.78 -4.72 -0.49
CA HIS A 76 -0.36 -4.15 0.20
C HIS A 76 -1.65 -4.82 -0.28
N ALA A 77 -2.28 -5.61 0.58
CA ALA A 77 -3.53 -6.29 0.31
C ALA A 77 -4.67 -5.57 1.03
N ILE A 78 -5.56 -4.93 0.27
CA ILE A 78 -6.84 -4.44 0.78
C ILE A 78 -7.79 -5.64 0.86
N CYS A 79 -8.37 -5.84 2.05
CA CYS A 79 -9.30 -6.92 2.35
C CYS A 79 -10.75 -6.42 2.21
N ASN A 80 -11.51 -6.44 3.30
CA ASN A 80 -12.88 -5.93 3.30
C ASN A 80 -12.89 -4.38 3.36
N ILE A 81 -13.83 -3.79 2.65
CA ILE A 81 -14.01 -2.34 2.59
C ILE A 81 -15.44 -2.01 2.97
N HIS A 82 -15.61 -1.24 4.05
CA HIS A 82 -16.87 -0.58 4.35
C HIS A 82 -16.93 0.77 3.64
N MET A 83 -18.05 1.07 2.96
CA MET A 83 -18.23 2.29 2.19
C MET A 83 -19.55 2.97 2.54
N GLU A 84 -19.49 4.25 2.89
CA GLU A 84 -20.64 5.10 3.12
C GLU A 84 -20.72 6.16 2.01
N HIS A 85 -21.77 6.10 1.21
CA HIS A 85 -21.95 6.94 0.03
C HIS A 85 -22.83 8.16 0.37
N GLY A 86 -22.25 9.36 0.23
CA GLY A 86 -22.97 10.63 0.10
C GLY A 86 -23.08 11.02 -1.39
N ASN A 87 -23.56 12.23 -1.71
CA ASN A 87 -23.75 12.62 -3.11
C ASN A 87 -22.46 12.55 -3.95
N ASP A 88 -21.47 13.39 -3.64
CA ASP A 88 -20.17 13.42 -4.30
C ASP A 88 -19.03 13.10 -3.32
N VAL A 89 -19.35 12.34 -2.26
CA VAL A 89 -18.43 11.92 -1.21
C VAL A 89 -18.59 10.43 -0.94
N MET A 90 -17.47 9.72 -0.77
CA MET A 90 -17.43 8.35 -0.29
C MET A 90 -16.49 8.29 0.91
N CYS A 91 -16.99 7.92 2.08
CA CYS A 91 -16.16 7.58 3.23
C CYS A 91 -15.89 6.09 3.21
N THR A 92 -14.62 5.68 3.36
CA THR A 92 -14.26 4.27 3.35
C THR A 92 -13.39 3.90 4.54
N GLU A 93 -13.61 2.68 5.04
CA GLU A 93 -12.74 1.99 5.95
C GLU A 93 -12.29 0.70 5.26
N SER A 94 -11.01 0.65 4.89
CA SER A 94 -10.42 -0.48 4.18
C SER A 94 -9.46 -1.22 5.12
N TYR A 95 -9.73 -2.49 5.41
CA TYR A 95 -8.79 -3.32 6.16
C TYR A 95 -7.59 -3.65 5.28
N LEU A 96 -6.41 -3.56 5.86
CA LEU A 96 -5.12 -3.69 5.18
C LEU A 96 -4.26 -4.73 5.87
N ILE A 97 -3.71 -5.63 5.08
CA ILE A 97 -2.56 -6.45 5.44
C ILE A 97 -1.43 -6.08 4.49
N ALA A 98 -0.29 -5.64 5.03
CA ALA A 98 0.84 -5.26 4.22
C ALA A 98 2.11 -5.99 4.66
N TYR A 99 2.71 -6.71 3.73
CA TYR A 99 3.98 -7.39 3.89
C TYR A 99 5.11 -6.46 3.43
N HIS A 100 6.14 -6.35 4.26
CA HIS A 100 7.34 -5.59 3.94
C HIS A 100 8.58 -6.45 4.18
N LYS A 101 9.37 -6.63 3.14
CA LYS A 101 10.69 -7.25 3.23
C LYS A 101 11.73 -6.16 3.47
N VAL A 102 12.14 -6.00 4.73
CA VAL A 102 13.14 -5.02 5.14
C VAL A 102 14.52 -5.50 4.67
N LYS A 103 15.31 -4.60 4.09
CA LYS A 103 16.68 -4.90 3.68
C LYS A 103 17.53 -5.33 4.88
N GLY A 104 18.40 -6.34 4.69
CA GLY A 104 19.19 -6.98 5.74
C GLY A 104 20.30 -6.14 6.38
N GLU A 105 20.29 -4.82 6.18
CA GLU A 105 21.23 -3.88 6.75
C GLU A 105 20.78 -3.48 8.16
N LYS A 106 21.69 -3.57 9.14
CA LYS A 106 21.40 -3.26 10.55
C LYS A 106 20.64 -1.94 10.74
N GLU A 107 21.14 -0.88 10.11
CA GLU A 107 20.55 0.46 10.22
C GLU A 107 19.10 0.50 9.71
N LYS A 108 18.81 -0.26 8.66
CA LYS A 108 17.46 -0.31 8.08
C LYS A 108 16.51 -1.11 8.94
N ILE A 109 16.96 -2.23 9.50
CA ILE A 109 16.19 -3.04 10.43
C ILE A 109 15.83 -2.21 11.67
N GLU A 110 16.82 -1.55 12.27
CA GLU A 110 16.61 -0.72 13.46
C GLU A 110 15.70 0.49 13.16
N ALA A 111 15.87 1.14 12.01
CA ALA A 111 15.05 2.29 11.62
C ALA A 111 13.58 1.90 11.40
N VAL A 112 13.31 0.72 10.84
CA VAL A 112 11.94 0.26 10.54
C VAL A 112 11.27 -0.38 11.76
N GLN A 113 11.97 -1.29 12.44
CA GLN A 113 11.40 -2.14 13.50
C GLN A 113 11.72 -1.67 14.92
N GLY A 114 12.66 -0.72 15.04
CA GLY A 114 13.03 -0.07 16.30
C GLY A 114 14.08 -0.85 17.10
N SER A 115 14.70 -0.15 18.06
CA SER A 115 15.77 -0.68 18.91
C SER A 115 15.33 -1.87 19.77
N LYS A 116 14.09 -1.86 20.27
CA LYS A 116 13.56 -2.96 21.09
C LYS A 116 13.50 -4.30 20.33
N TYR A 117 13.11 -4.26 19.05
CA TYR A 117 13.14 -5.46 18.24
C TYR A 117 14.59 -5.91 18.02
N PHE A 118 15.47 -4.97 17.72
CA PHE A 118 16.87 -5.23 17.47
C PHE A 118 17.59 -5.83 18.68
N GLU A 119 17.34 -5.30 19.89
CA GLU A 119 17.89 -5.80 21.14
C GLU A 119 17.41 -7.23 21.49
N ALA A 120 16.22 -7.61 21.04
CA ALA A 120 15.65 -8.94 21.26
C ALA A 120 16.21 -10.00 20.31
N LEU A 121 16.96 -9.60 19.24
CA LEU A 121 17.55 -10.53 18.29
C LEU A 121 18.89 -11.07 18.80
N ASP A 122 19.16 -12.34 18.50
CA ASP A 122 20.51 -12.85 18.60
C ASP A 122 21.38 -12.23 17.51
N LEU A 123 22.30 -11.35 17.90
CA LEU A 123 23.20 -10.62 17.00
C LEU A 123 24.03 -11.53 16.08
N ASN A 124 24.24 -12.79 16.48
CA ASN A 124 24.92 -13.79 15.64
C ASN A 124 24.05 -14.26 14.47
N THR A 125 22.74 -14.02 14.53
CA THR A 125 21.79 -14.35 13.46
C THR A 125 21.44 -13.17 12.57
N ILE A 126 21.87 -11.95 12.92
CA ILE A 126 21.69 -10.72 12.14
C ILE A 126 22.81 -10.63 11.06
N GLY A 127 23.19 -11.70 10.45
CA GLY A 127 23.98 -11.60 9.23
C GLY A 127 23.04 -11.33 8.06
N ASP A 128 23.48 -10.83 6.97
CA ASP A 128 22.88 -10.60 5.63
C ASP A 128 21.42 -11.04 5.35
N THR A 129 20.66 -11.34 6.41
CA THR A 129 19.29 -11.86 6.35
C THR A 129 18.32 -10.67 6.38
N HIS A 130 17.44 -10.61 5.41
CA HIS A 130 16.32 -9.66 5.43
C HIS A 130 15.39 -9.93 6.61
N HIS A 131 14.66 -8.92 7.03
CA HIS A 131 13.65 -9.04 8.07
C HIS A 131 12.26 -8.76 7.51
N VAL A 132 11.24 -9.31 8.15
CA VAL A 132 9.85 -9.10 7.77
C VAL A 132 9.19 -8.16 8.77
N PHE A 133 8.50 -7.17 8.24
CA PHE A 133 7.54 -6.35 8.95
C PHE A 133 6.16 -6.60 8.34
N LEU A 134 5.29 -7.25 9.08
CA LEU A 134 3.90 -7.47 8.70
C LEU A 134 3.03 -6.44 9.43
N TYR A 135 2.30 -5.67 8.66
CA TYR A 135 1.41 -4.63 9.13
C TYR A 135 -0.04 -5.06 9.00
N GLY A 136 -0.82 -4.90 10.05
CA GLY A 136 -2.27 -4.99 10.02
C GLY A 136 -2.90 -3.69 10.49
N GLY A 137 -3.83 -3.15 9.70
CA GLY A 137 -4.45 -1.88 10.01
C GLY A 137 -5.52 -1.48 9.03
N ARG A 138 -5.78 -0.18 8.95
CA ARG A 138 -6.86 0.35 8.10
C ARG A 138 -6.45 1.63 7.40
N TYR A 139 -6.93 1.78 6.17
CA TYR A 139 -7.04 3.09 5.53
C TYR A 139 -8.44 3.64 5.79
N VAL A 140 -8.50 4.81 6.43
CA VAL A 140 -9.73 5.56 6.66
C VAL A 140 -9.70 6.77 5.73
N ASP A 141 -10.50 6.69 4.67
CA ASP A 141 -10.45 7.63 3.57
C ASP A 141 -11.75 8.40 3.40
N ARG A 142 -11.59 9.64 2.97
CA ARG A 142 -12.62 10.45 2.34
C ARG A 142 -12.25 10.63 0.88
N LEU A 143 -13.01 10.01 -0.01
CA LEU A 143 -12.92 10.25 -1.45
C LEU A 143 -13.99 11.26 -1.85
N GLU A 144 -13.64 12.11 -2.82
CA GLU A 144 -14.54 13.11 -3.38
C GLU A 144 -14.61 12.96 -4.89
N LYS A 145 -15.82 13.20 -5.41
CA LYS A 145 -16.02 13.32 -6.86
C LYS A 145 -15.96 14.76 -7.27
N ARG A 146 -14.95 15.13 -8.05
CA ARG A 146 -14.78 16.46 -8.61
C ARG A 146 -14.61 16.35 -10.13
N LYS A 147 -15.37 17.13 -10.90
CA LYS A 147 -15.35 17.11 -12.38
C LYS A 147 -15.52 15.69 -12.99
N GLY A 148 -16.33 14.85 -12.33
CA GLY A 148 -16.61 13.47 -12.79
C GLY A 148 -15.61 12.40 -12.34
N GLU A 149 -14.49 12.74 -11.73
CA GLU A 149 -13.46 11.83 -11.23
C GLU A 149 -13.56 11.65 -9.72
N TRP A 150 -13.31 10.42 -9.25
CA TRP A 150 -13.16 10.10 -7.84
C TRP A 150 -11.67 10.01 -7.48
N LYS A 151 -11.26 10.71 -6.43
CA LYS A 151 -9.91 10.63 -5.85
C LYS A 151 -9.97 10.81 -4.34
N ILE A 152 -8.91 10.42 -3.65
CA ILE A 152 -8.78 10.62 -2.21
C ILE A 152 -8.58 12.12 -1.95
N ALA A 153 -9.41 12.69 -1.08
CA ALA A 153 -9.26 14.04 -0.55
C ALA A 153 -8.62 14.05 0.84
N HIS A 154 -8.82 12.99 1.61
CA HIS A 154 -8.18 12.83 2.91
C HIS A 154 -7.99 11.34 3.22
N ARG A 155 -6.78 10.96 3.63
CA ARG A 155 -6.43 9.64 4.14
C ARG A 155 -5.89 9.72 5.56
N ARG A 156 -6.29 8.78 6.39
CA ARG A 156 -5.64 8.45 7.66
C ARG A 156 -5.26 6.99 7.67
N VAL A 157 -4.04 6.70 8.08
CA VAL A 157 -3.58 5.33 8.28
C VAL A 157 -3.66 4.99 9.75
N VAL A 158 -4.34 3.89 10.04
CA VAL A 158 -4.53 3.39 11.41
C VAL A 158 -3.80 2.06 11.53
N MET A 159 -2.86 1.96 12.46
CA MET A 159 -2.21 0.70 12.82
C MET A 159 -3.03 0.02 13.91
N ASP A 160 -3.47 -1.20 13.66
CA ASP A 160 -4.16 -2.02 14.65
C ASP A 160 -3.18 -3.02 15.31
N TRP A 161 -2.26 -3.60 14.53
CA TRP A 161 -1.22 -4.52 15.02
C TRP A 161 -0.05 -4.61 14.03
N ASN A 162 1.06 -5.15 14.48
CA ASN A 162 2.18 -5.56 13.63
C ASN A 162 2.84 -6.84 14.17
N GLU A 163 3.57 -7.51 13.29
CA GLU A 163 4.45 -8.64 13.61
C GLU A 163 5.79 -8.47 12.91
N ASN A 164 6.87 -8.86 13.59
CA ASN A 164 8.23 -8.72 13.11
C ASN A 164 9.02 -10.00 13.34
N TRP A 165 9.77 -10.46 12.33
CA TRP A 165 10.63 -11.64 12.46
C TRP A 165 11.77 -11.62 11.43
N PRO A 166 12.89 -12.37 11.67
CA PRO A 166 13.91 -12.61 10.66
C PRO A 166 13.31 -13.39 9.48
N GLY A 167 13.60 -12.94 8.26
CA GLY A 167 13.07 -13.57 7.06
C GLY A 167 13.76 -14.89 6.71
N ASN A 168 13.05 -15.75 6.00
CA ASN A 168 13.53 -17.07 5.55
C ASN A 168 13.15 -17.34 4.08
N THR A 169 13.15 -16.31 3.24
CA THR A 169 12.79 -16.45 1.82
C THR A 169 13.78 -17.35 1.11
N ILE A 170 13.26 -18.37 0.42
CA ILE A 170 14.00 -19.27 -0.46
C ILE A 170 13.44 -19.11 -1.87
N LEU A 171 14.26 -18.75 -2.85
CA LEU A 171 13.84 -18.52 -4.22
C LEU A 171 14.54 -19.43 -5.25
N ASP A 172 15.58 -20.10 -4.85
CA ASP A 172 16.51 -20.84 -5.71
C ASP A 172 16.51 -22.36 -5.45
N ASP A 173 15.58 -22.84 -4.64
CA ASP A 173 15.47 -24.28 -4.31
C ASP A 173 14.03 -24.79 -4.47
N GLY A 174 13.90 -26.10 -4.60
CA GLY A 174 12.63 -26.81 -4.76
C GLY A 174 11.77 -26.24 -5.89
N MET A 175 10.47 -26.18 -5.67
CA MET A 175 9.53 -25.63 -6.64
C MET A 175 9.78 -24.13 -6.94
N PHE A 176 10.30 -23.38 -5.99
CA PHE A 176 10.54 -21.93 -6.15
C PHE A 176 11.58 -21.63 -7.23
N SER A 177 12.56 -22.52 -7.47
CA SER A 177 13.55 -22.41 -8.53
C SER A 177 12.95 -22.45 -9.94
N THR A 178 11.72 -22.95 -10.09
CA THR A 178 11.02 -23.01 -11.39
C THR A 178 10.19 -21.76 -11.69
N LEU A 179 9.92 -20.93 -10.68
CA LEU A 179 9.15 -19.69 -10.80
C LEU A 179 10.08 -18.53 -11.16
N LEU A 180 10.53 -18.51 -12.42
CA LEU A 180 11.58 -17.59 -12.88
C LEU A 180 11.11 -16.14 -13.07
N LEU A 181 9.81 -15.93 -13.33
CA LEU A 181 9.27 -14.60 -13.47
C LEU A 181 9.11 -13.95 -12.09
N ARG A 182 9.89 -12.93 -11.84
CA ARG A 182 9.90 -12.19 -10.57
C ARG A 182 9.28 -10.81 -10.73
N GLY A 183 8.63 -10.31 -9.68
CA GLY A 183 8.20 -8.93 -9.61
C GLY A 183 9.39 -7.98 -9.43
N SER A 184 9.28 -6.79 -9.98
CA SER A 184 10.22 -5.69 -9.73
C SER A 184 9.48 -4.43 -9.26
N ARG A 185 10.24 -3.42 -8.85
CA ARG A 185 9.69 -2.15 -8.35
C ARG A 185 10.10 -1.00 -9.26
N ASP A 186 9.95 -1.25 -10.55
CA ASP A 186 10.25 -0.33 -11.64
C ASP A 186 9.39 -0.63 -12.86
N GLN A 187 9.62 0.07 -13.96
CA GLN A 187 8.88 -0.09 -15.22
C GLN A 187 9.16 -1.43 -15.95
N GLN A 188 10.07 -2.26 -15.44
CA GLN A 188 10.36 -3.59 -15.99
C GLN A 188 9.50 -4.68 -15.35
N ASP A 189 8.71 -4.36 -14.32
CA ASP A 189 7.78 -5.31 -13.71
C ASP A 189 6.82 -5.89 -14.77
N PRO A 190 6.60 -7.22 -14.77
CA PRO A 190 5.73 -7.89 -15.74
C PRO A 190 4.33 -7.29 -15.88
N VAL A 191 3.83 -6.61 -14.87
CA VAL A 191 2.53 -5.94 -14.89
C VAL A 191 2.46 -4.85 -15.99
N TYR A 192 3.59 -4.26 -16.34
CA TYR A 192 3.64 -3.22 -17.37
C TYR A 192 3.70 -3.79 -18.80
N LEU A 193 3.95 -5.09 -18.97
CA LEU A 193 3.92 -5.79 -20.26
C LEU A 193 2.49 -6.08 -20.72
N ASN A 194 1.51 -6.15 -19.80
CA ASN A 194 0.11 -6.47 -20.05
C ASN A 194 -0.77 -5.21 -19.98
N ARG A 195 -0.40 -4.18 -20.71
CA ARG A 195 -1.24 -2.97 -20.84
C ARG A 195 -2.16 -3.11 -22.05
N PRO A 196 -3.45 -2.68 -21.94
CA PRO A 196 -4.36 -2.66 -23.09
C PRO A 196 -3.93 -1.64 -24.13
#